data_d5a79dc7ef8cbf2eecaa059b006a3e40
#
_entry.id   d5a79dc7ef8cbf2eecaa059b006a3e40
#
_cell.length_a   1.000
_cell.length_b   1.000
_cell.length_c   1.000
_cell.angle_alpha   90.00
_cell.angle_beta   90.00
_cell.angle_gamma   90.00
#
_symmetry.space_group_name_H-M   'P 1'
#
loop_
_entity.id
_entity.type
_entity.pdbx_description
1 polymer ?
#
loop_
_entity_poly.entity_id
_entity_poly.type
_entity_poly.pdbx_seq_one_letter_code
_entity_poly.pdbx_strand_id
1 'polypeptide(L)'
;NIEKIVYSFHFPALPITKCKVGDKKCLKESAQAFLPTFALGMPEYKMHSLDPLTIDKVDADNPNLKLKLTNLKVSGLKDCVVKKLEHDADKSKIFLNLLCNVGIEGHYDMKGQIIILPMEGNGKIEADIKKILIKVEANLSEIEKGGTKYWNIKSWDHSFELKDKSMIQFENLFNGNKDLAKAAEDVMKESGNDVIQEVGPPVIKSIASKVVECAQRFFHAVPLNDLVLQ
;
A
#
# COMPACT_ATOMS: atom_id res chain seq x y z
N ASN A 1 -49.13 -4.16 20.37
CA ASN A 1 -48.37 -4.74 19.24
C ASN A 1 -47.34 -3.73 18.81
N ILE A 2 -46.07 -3.96 19.22
CA ILE A 2 -44.94 -3.19 18.72
C ILE A 2 -44.37 -4.02 17.56
N GLU A 3 -44.67 -3.62 16.33
CA GLU A 3 -44.04 -4.17 15.14
C GLU A 3 -42.55 -3.83 15.20
N LYS A 4 -41.71 -4.86 15.32
CA LYS A 4 -40.26 -4.72 15.12
C LYS A 4 -40.01 -4.38 13.67
N ILE A 5 -39.76 -3.11 13.38
CA ILE A 5 -39.28 -2.68 12.07
C ILE A 5 -37.85 -3.24 11.95
N VAL A 6 -37.69 -4.35 11.23
CA VAL A 6 -36.39 -4.91 10.86
C VAL A 6 -35.91 -4.08 9.68
N TYR A 7 -35.02 -3.11 9.95
CA TYR A 7 -34.30 -2.44 8.87
C TYR A 7 -33.33 -3.45 8.25
N SER A 8 -33.71 -3.98 7.10
CA SER A 8 -32.81 -4.71 6.23
C SER A 8 -31.87 -3.70 5.60
N PHE A 9 -30.68 -3.54 6.17
CA PHE A 9 -29.61 -2.79 5.50
C PHE A 9 -29.18 -3.59 4.26
N HIS A 10 -29.68 -3.19 3.10
CA HIS A 10 -29.17 -3.66 1.83
C HIS A 10 -27.83 -2.95 1.58
N PHE A 11 -26.73 -3.59 1.91
CA PHE A 11 -25.42 -3.16 1.43
C PHE A 11 -25.36 -3.33 -0.09
N PRO A 12 -24.83 -2.35 -0.83
CA PRO A 12 -24.63 -2.54 -2.27
C PRO A 12 -23.81 -3.80 -2.50
N ALA A 13 -24.18 -4.57 -3.51
CA ALA A 13 -23.47 -5.80 -3.86
C ALA A 13 -22.00 -5.44 -4.16
N LEU A 14 -21.07 -6.06 -3.42
CA LEU A 14 -19.66 -5.88 -3.65
C LEU A 14 -19.31 -6.39 -5.07
N PRO A 15 -18.47 -5.68 -5.83
CA PRO A 15 -18.01 -6.14 -7.14
C PRO A 15 -16.96 -7.26 -7.01
N ILE A 16 -17.32 -8.30 -6.27
CA ILE A 16 -16.50 -9.47 -6.00
C ILE A 16 -17.15 -10.68 -6.64
N THR A 17 -16.42 -11.35 -7.50
CA THR A 17 -16.79 -12.66 -8.01
C THR A 17 -16.29 -13.74 -7.06
N LYS A 18 -17.20 -14.59 -6.55
CA LYS A 18 -16.82 -15.75 -5.76
C LYS A 18 -16.08 -16.76 -6.65
N CYS A 19 -14.90 -17.16 -6.24
CA CYS A 19 -14.06 -18.07 -6.99
C CYS A 19 -13.93 -19.42 -6.27
N LYS A 20 -13.76 -20.49 -7.05
CA LYS A 20 -13.41 -21.81 -6.48
C LYS A 20 -12.01 -21.75 -5.90
N VAL A 21 -11.78 -22.54 -4.85
CA VAL A 21 -10.43 -22.72 -4.29
C VAL A 21 -9.47 -23.18 -5.39
N GLY A 22 -8.32 -22.51 -5.51
CA GLY A 22 -7.31 -22.81 -6.53
C GLY A 22 -7.53 -22.18 -7.91
N ASP A 23 -8.68 -21.54 -8.18
CA ASP A 23 -8.89 -20.82 -9.44
C ASP A 23 -8.19 -19.45 -9.44
N LYS A 24 -6.88 -19.49 -9.75
CA LYS A 24 -6.00 -18.30 -9.78
C LYS A 24 -6.46 -17.24 -10.78
N LYS A 25 -7.08 -17.65 -11.91
CA LYS A 25 -7.56 -16.72 -12.93
C LYS A 25 -8.76 -15.94 -12.41
N CYS A 26 -9.77 -16.64 -11.89
CA CYS A 26 -10.94 -16.03 -11.29
C CYS A 26 -10.55 -15.08 -10.14
N LEU A 27 -9.69 -15.51 -9.21
CA LEU A 27 -9.21 -14.70 -8.08
C LEU A 27 -8.56 -13.41 -8.56
N LYS A 28 -7.67 -13.49 -9.55
CA LYS A 28 -6.99 -12.32 -10.11
C LYS A 28 -7.97 -11.35 -10.77
N GLU A 29 -8.91 -11.84 -11.58
CA GLU A 29 -9.90 -11.01 -12.28
C GLU A 29 -10.87 -10.36 -11.29
N SER A 30 -11.35 -11.10 -10.29
CA SER A 30 -12.19 -10.58 -9.22
C SER A 30 -11.48 -9.48 -8.40
N ALA A 31 -10.23 -9.73 -8.02
CA ALA A 31 -9.43 -8.73 -7.30
C ALA A 31 -9.17 -7.47 -8.13
N GLN A 32 -8.90 -7.61 -9.44
CA GLN A 32 -8.69 -6.47 -10.32
C GLN A 32 -9.97 -5.62 -10.44
N ALA A 33 -11.13 -6.26 -10.54
CA ALA A 33 -12.41 -5.55 -10.60
C ALA A 33 -12.74 -4.84 -9.27
N PHE A 34 -12.37 -5.44 -8.14
CA PHE A 34 -12.65 -4.90 -6.81
C PHE A 34 -11.66 -3.81 -6.38
N LEU A 35 -10.43 -3.82 -6.89
CA LEU A 35 -9.34 -2.96 -6.43
C LEU A 35 -9.69 -1.45 -6.39
N PRO A 36 -10.33 -0.84 -7.40
CA PRO A 36 -10.69 0.56 -7.34
C PRO A 36 -11.65 0.89 -6.18
N THR A 37 -12.66 0.05 -5.97
CA THR A 37 -13.63 0.21 -4.85
C THR A 37 -12.91 0.05 -3.51
N PHE A 38 -12.06 -0.95 -3.37
CA PHE A 38 -11.25 -1.17 -2.18
C PHE A 38 -10.33 0.02 -1.86
N ALA A 39 -9.66 0.56 -2.88
CA ALA A 39 -8.73 1.68 -2.73
C ALA A 39 -9.43 3.01 -2.41
N LEU A 40 -10.64 3.23 -2.89
CA LEU A 40 -11.43 4.41 -2.54
C LEU A 40 -11.96 4.37 -1.09
N GLY A 41 -11.91 3.19 -0.47
CA GLY A 41 -12.40 2.97 0.88
C GLY A 41 -13.89 2.63 0.92
N MET A 42 -14.29 1.96 1.99
CA MET A 42 -15.67 1.54 2.24
C MET A 42 -16.05 1.88 3.68
N PRO A 43 -16.68 3.04 3.92
CA PRO A 43 -17.02 3.52 5.26
C PRO A 43 -17.88 2.53 6.05
N GLU A 44 -18.77 1.79 5.38
CA GLU A 44 -19.61 0.75 5.95
C GLU A 44 -18.80 -0.39 6.61
N TYR A 45 -17.59 -0.64 6.12
CA TYR A 45 -16.62 -1.58 6.70
C TYR A 45 -15.53 -0.89 7.52
N LYS A 46 -15.72 0.41 7.83
CA LYS A 46 -14.75 1.25 8.54
C LYS A 46 -13.39 1.33 7.82
N MET A 47 -13.40 1.21 6.51
CA MET A 47 -12.23 1.36 5.67
C MET A 47 -12.11 2.79 5.17
N HIS A 48 -10.99 3.44 5.50
CA HIS A 48 -10.67 4.75 4.96
C HIS A 48 -10.09 4.64 3.55
N SER A 49 -10.06 5.77 2.85
CA SER A 49 -9.44 5.83 1.52
C SER A 49 -7.96 5.48 1.57
N LEU A 50 -7.53 4.69 0.59
CA LEU A 50 -6.13 4.40 0.28
C LEU A 50 -5.66 5.18 -0.96
N ASP A 51 -6.57 5.90 -1.65
CA ASP A 51 -6.24 6.73 -2.80
C ASP A 51 -7.11 8.00 -2.85
N PRO A 52 -6.59 9.15 -2.37
CA PRO A 52 -5.28 9.30 -1.77
C PRO A 52 -5.19 8.70 -0.35
N LEU A 53 -4.05 8.07 -0.06
CA LEU A 53 -3.69 7.64 1.29
C LEU A 53 -2.88 8.74 1.97
N THR A 54 -3.24 9.10 3.19
CA THR A 54 -2.46 10.03 4.02
C THR A 54 -1.71 9.29 5.12
N ILE A 55 -0.45 9.66 5.32
CA ILE A 55 0.40 9.14 6.39
C ILE A 55 1.03 10.32 7.13
N ASP A 56 0.72 10.48 8.41
CA ASP A 56 1.14 11.66 9.17
C ASP A 56 2.65 11.74 9.33
N LYS A 57 3.30 10.59 9.61
CA LYS A 57 4.74 10.54 9.86
C LYS A 57 5.33 9.18 9.49
N VAL A 58 6.53 9.22 8.89
CA VAL A 58 7.42 8.06 8.73
C VAL A 58 8.82 8.48 9.13
N ASP A 59 9.44 7.73 10.04
CA ASP A 59 10.87 7.84 10.32
C ASP A 59 11.60 6.83 9.42
N ALA A 60 12.41 7.35 8.49
CA ALA A 60 13.18 6.56 7.51
C ALA A 60 14.69 6.65 7.81
N ASP A 61 15.01 6.65 9.10
CA ASP A 61 16.39 6.69 9.58
C ASP A 61 17.15 5.40 9.18
N ASN A 62 18.42 5.58 8.82
CA ASN A 62 19.40 4.50 8.70
C ASN A 62 20.70 4.90 9.42
N PRO A 63 21.73 4.05 9.50
CA PRO A 63 22.97 4.38 10.22
C PRO A 63 23.65 5.68 9.76
N ASN A 64 23.49 6.06 8.50
CA ASN A 64 24.16 7.21 7.89
C ASN A 64 23.23 8.40 7.65
N LEU A 65 21.90 8.22 7.82
CA LEU A 65 20.91 9.21 7.48
C LEU A 65 19.86 9.32 8.57
N LYS A 66 19.53 10.55 8.94
CA LYS A 66 18.31 10.93 9.66
C LYS A 66 17.34 11.49 8.64
N LEU A 67 16.22 10.80 8.45
CA LEU A 67 15.18 11.22 7.49
C LEU A 67 13.79 11.07 8.13
N LYS A 68 13.16 12.19 8.37
CA LYS A 68 11.79 12.24 8.83
C LYS A 68 10.89 12.74 7.70
N LEU A 69 9.87 11.98 7.41
CA LEU A 69 8.85 12.34 6.43
C LEU A 69 7.53 12.63 7.14
N THR A 70 6.83 13.69 6.74
CA THR A 70 5.56 14.09 7.37
C THR A 70 4.53 14.50 6.32
N ASN A 71 3.24 14.33 6.70
CA ASN A 71 2.10 14.69 5.85
C ASN A 71 2.19 14.07 4.44
N LEU A 72 2.59 12.81 4.37
CA LEU A 72 2.68 12.12 3.09
C LEU A 72 1.29 11.89 2.53
N LYS A 73 1.14 12.21 1.25
CA LYS A 73 -0.03 11.91 0.43
C LYS A 73 0.40 10.98 -0.69
N VAL A 74 -0.17 9.78 -0.71
CA VAL A 74 0.12 8.74 -1.69
C VAL A 74 -1.06 8.60 -2.64
N SER A 75 -0.79 8.57 -3.94
CA SER A 75 -1.80 8.45 -4.99
C SER A 75 -1.43 7.37 -6.01
N GLY A 76 -2.42 6.86 -6.75
CA GLY A 76 -2.23 5.86 -7.80
C GLY A 76 -2.48 4.42 -7.35
N LEU A 77 -2.88 4.19 -6.08
CA LEU A 77 -3.12 2.83 -5.58
C LEU A 77 -4.38 2.19 -6.19
N LYS A 78 -5.41 2.97 -6.54
CA LYS A 78 -6.63 2.49 -7.19
C LYS A 78 -6.40 1.98 -8.61
N ASP A 79 -5.34 2.46 -9.27
CA ASP A 79 -5.01 2.16 -10.66
C ASP A 79 -3.94 1.05 -10.77
N CYS A 80 -3.60 0.39 -9.67
CA CYS A 80 -2.67 -0.73 -9.70
C CYS A 80 -3.22 -1.90 -10.52
N VAL A 81 -2.30 -2.66 -11.10
CA VAL A 81 -2.61 -3.89 -11.84
C VAL A 81 -2.31 -5.10 -10.98
N VAL A 82 -3.32 -5.94 -10.74
CA VAL A 82 -3.15 -7.23 -10.06
C VAL A 82 -2.41 -8.19 -11.00
N LYS A 83 -1.15 -8.47 -10.72
CA LYS A 83 -0.33 -9.42 -11.48
C LYS A 83 -0.57 -10.85 -11.03
N LYS A 84 -0.79 -11.04 -9.72
CA LYS A 84 -1.03 -12.32 -9.10
C LYS A 84 -1.94 -12.15 -7.89
N LEU A 85 -2.92 -13.04 -7.74
CA LEU A 85 -3.58 -13.34 -6.47
C LEU A 85 -3.76 -14.85 -6.38
N GLU A 86 -3.20 -15.45 -5.36
CA GLU A 86 -3.32 -16.88 -5.07
C GLU A 86 -3.71 -17.09 -3.61
N HIS A 87 -4.63 -18.00 -3.40
CA HIS A 87 -4.95 -18.55 -2.09
C HIS A 87 -4.49 -20.02 -2.04
N ASP A 88 -3.47 -20.28 -1.23
CA ASP A 88 -2.99 -21.63 -0.89
C ASP A 88 -3.74 -22.07 0.38
N ALA A 89 -4.80 -22.84 0.19
CA ALA A 89 -5.65 -23.28 1.30
C ALA A 89 -4.91 -24.25 2.25
N ASP A 90 -4.02 -25.10 1.71
CA ASP A 90 -3.27 -26.07 2.50
C ASP A 90 -2.31 -25.39 3.48
N LYS A 91 -1.73 -24.26 3.06
CA LYS A 91 -0.82 -23.47 3.89
C LYS A 91 -1.51 -22.29 4.57
N SER A 92 -2.80 -22.08 4.32
CA SER A 92 -3.55 -20.92 4.82
C SER A 92 -2.85 -19.59 4.48
N LYS A 93 -2.43 -19.42 3.22
CA LYS A 93 -1.68 -18.26 2.75
C LYS A 93 -2.35 -17.57 1.56
N ILE A 94 -2.22 -16.25 1.53
CA ILE A 94 -2.51 -15.44 0.33
C ILE A 94 -1.22 -14.82 -0.19
N PHE A 95 -1.05 -14.88 -1.51
CA PHE A 95 0.03 -14.20 -2.24
C PHE A 95 -0.59 -13.19 -3.19
N LEU A 96 -0.25 -11.92 -3.01
CA LEU A 96 -0.72 -10.80 -3.83
C LEU A 96 0.48 -10.08 -4.46
N ASN A 97 0.46 -9.91 -5.78
CA ASN A 97 1.44 -9.08 -6.49
C ASN A 97 0.69 -7.95 -7.21
N LEU A 98 1.06 -6.72 -6.88
CA LEU A 98 0.51 -5.49 -7.48
C LEU A 98 1.60 -4.76 -8.25
N LEU A 99 1.31 -4.35 -9.47
CA LEU A 99 2.15 -3.44 -10.25
C LEU A 99 1.49 -2.07 -10.29
N CYS A 100 2.14 -1.07 -9.72
CA CYS A 100 1.57 0.26 -9.51
C CYS A 100 2.47 1.36 -10.09
N ASN A 101 1.85 2.48 -10.48
CA ASN A 101 2.51 3.77 -10.59
C ASN A 101 2.04 4.60 -9.40
N VAL A 102 2.97 5.10 -8.60
CA VAL A 102 2.64 5.74 -7.31
C VAL A 102 3.27 7.12 -7.26
N GLY A 103 2.45 8.13 -7.02
CA GLY A 103 2.89 9.48 -6.66
C GLY A 103 2.92 9.64 -5.14
N ILE A 104 3.96 10.24 -4.62
CA ILE A 104 4.11 10.58 -3.20
C ILE A 104 4.47 12.05 -3.08
N GLU A 105 3.72 12.80 -2.30
CA GLU A 105 3.95 14.19 -1.96
C GLU A 105 4.01 14.32 -0.44
N GLY A 106 4.81 15.25 0.09
CA GLY A 106 4.85 15.51 1.53
C GLY A 106 5.96 16.47 1.92
N HIS A 107 6.39 16.37 3.18
CA HIS A 107 7.49 17.17 3.70
C HIS A 107 8.58 16.24 4.24
N TYR A 108 9.82 16.69 4.13
CA TYR A 108 10.98 16.00 4.66
C TYR A 108 11.82 16.91 5.58
N ASP A 109 12.51 16.30 6.50
CA ASP A 109 13.61 16.86 7.29
C ASP A 109 14.72 15.81 7.28
N MET A 110 15.89 16.19 6.72
CA MET A 110 16.93 15.24 6.38
C MET A 110 18.31 15.78 6.74
N LYS A 111 19.14 14.91 7.34
CA LYS A 111 20.55 15.18 7.57
C LYS A 111 21.34 13.89 7.58
N GLY A 112 22.38 13.84 6.78
CA GLY A 112 23.27 12.67 6.71
C GLY A 112 23.79 12.41 5.31
N GLN A 113 23.69 11.16 4.87
CA GLN A 113 24.22 10.71 3.58
C GLN A 113 23.22 9.78 2.90
N ILE A 114 22.96 10.01 1.62
CA ILE A 114 22.23 9.09 0.74
C ILE A 114 23.21 8.57 -0.31
N ILE A 115 23.33 7.24 -0.43
CA ILE A 115 24.33 6.57 -1.27
C ILE A 115 25.74 7.02 -0.81
N ILE A 116 26.35 7.97 -1.48
CA ILE A 116 27.64 8.54 -1.15
C ILE A 116 27.60 10.07 -1.00
N LEU A 117 26.42 10.68 -1.17
CA LEU A 117 26.25 12.13 -1.16
C LEU A 117 25.86 12.63 0.22
N PRO A 118 26.61 13.57 0.80
CA PRO A 118 26.11 14.33 1.94
C PRO A 118 24.80 15.03 1.55
N MET A 119 23.78 14.90 2.38
CA MET A 119 22.44 15.46 2.15
C MET A 119 21.97 16.16 3.42
N GLU A 120 21.50 17.38 3.26
CA GLU A 120 20.92 18.15 4.36
C GLU A 120 19.83 19.07 3.80
N GLY A 121 18.73 19.22 4.52
CA GLY A 121 17.66 20.14 4.19
C GLY A 121 16.31 19.75 4.77
N ASN A 122 15.39 20.64 4.62
CA ASN A 122 13.98 20.43 4.93
C ASN A 122 13.11 21.17 3.92
N GLY A 123 11.98 20.59 3.55
CA GLY A 123 11.11 21.16 2.54
C GLY A 123 10.08 20.18 2.05
N LYS A 124 9.60 20.38 0.84
CA LYS A 124 8.72 19.40 0.20
C LYS A 124 9.52 18.29 -0.43
N ILE A 125 8.90 17.11 -0.47
CA ILE A 125 9.36 15.93 -1.20
C ILE A 125 8.28 15.53 -2.19
N GLU A 126 8.70 15.21 -3.40
CA GLU A 126 7.87 14.61 -4.43
C GLU A 126 8.59 13.38 -5.00
N ALA A 127 7.86 12.27 -5.13
CA ALA A 127 8.35 11.07 -5.79
C ALA A 127 7.32 10.55 -6.79
N ASP A 128 7.79 10.23 -7.99
CA ASP A 128 7.01 9.58 -9.04
C ASP A 128 7.63 8.21 -9.31
N ILE A 129 7.02 7.18 -8.75
CA ILE A 129 7.53 5.81 -8.77
C ILE A 129 6.80 5.04 -9.86
N LYS A 130 7.52 4.75 -10.96
CA LYS A 130 6.97 4.03 -12.10
C LYS A 130 7.13 2.52 -11.91
N LYS A 131 6.07 1.79 -12.23
CA LYS A 131 6.03 0.32 -12.28
C LYS A 131 6.70 -0.35 -11.07
N ILE A 132 6.35 0.09 -9.86
CA ILE A 132 6.74 -0.64 -8.66
C ILE A 132 5.92 -1.93 -8.55
N LEU A 133 6.60 -3.07 -8.50
CA LEU A 133 5.99 -4.38 -8.23
C LEU A 133 6.08 -4.65 -6.74
N ILE A 134 4.93 -4.61 -6.08
CA ILE A 134 4.82 -4.93 -4.65
C ILE A 134 4.29 -6.36 -4.53
N LYS A 135 4.97 -7.18 -3.72
CA LYS A 135 4.60 -8.55 -3.41
C LYS A 135 4.24 -8.61 -1.93
N VAL A 136 3.08 -9.14 -1.61
CA VAL A 136 2.61 -9.35 -0.24
C VAL A 136 2.30 -10.82 -0.05
N GLU A 137 2.80 -11.40 1.03
CA GLU A 137 2.45 -12.71 1.54
C GLU A 137 1.76 -12.54 2.89
N ALA A 138 0.54 -13.10 3.04
CA ALA A 138 -0.20 -13.04 4.29
C ALA A 138 -0.57 -14.45 4.76
N ASN A 139 -0.34 -14.71 6.05
CA ASN A 139 -0.80 -15.91 6.73
C ASN A 139 -2.20 -15.68 7.28
N LEU A 140 -3.13 -16.54 6.93
CA LEU A 140 -4.52 -16.46 7.33
C LEU A 140 -4.85 -17.39 8.49
N SER A 141 -5.95 -17.13 9.15
CA SER A 141 -6.71 -18.05 10.00
C SER A 141 -8.19 -17.77 9.80
N GLU A 142 -9.01 -18.69 10.22
CA GLU A 142 -10.45 -18.48 10.34
C GLU A 142 -10.78 -18.03 11.77
N ILE A 143 -11.73 -17.11 11.87
CA ILE A 143 -12.40 -16.75 13.13
C ILE A 143 -13.90 -16.96 12.95
N GLU A 144 -14.59 -17.33 14.02
CA GLU A 144 -16.03 -17.56 14.01
C GLU A 144 -16.74 -16.49 14.84
N LYS A 145 -17.80 -15.94 14.30
CA LYS A 145 -18.69 -14.98 14.98
C LYS A 145 -20.13 -15.38 14.70
N GLY A 146 -20.86 -15.79 15.73
CA GLY A 146 -22.27 -16.17 15.60
C GLY A 146 -22.54 -17.31 14.61
N GLY A 147 -21.65 -18.31 14.54
CA GLY A 147 -21.77 -19.42 13.59
C GLY A 147 -21.30 -19.11 12.17
N THR A 148 -20.83 -17.89 11.90
CA THR A 148 -20.31 -17.47 10.59
C THR A 148 -18.81 -17.36 10.63
N LYS A 149 -18.14 -17.91 9.62
CA LYS A 149 -16.67 -17.87 9.48
C LYS A 149 -16.20 -16.65 8.70
N TYR A 150 -15.07 -16.12 9.12
CA TYR A 150 -14.39 -14.96 8.53
C TYR A 150 -12.89 -15.23 8.42
N TRP A 151 -12.23 -14.64 7.44
CA TRP A 151 -10.76 -14.63 7.42
C TRP A 151 -10.19 -13.62 8.41
N ASN A 152 -9.02 -13.97 8.92
CA ASN A 152 -8.21 -13.12 9.79
C ASN A 152 -6.74 -13.21 9.35
N ILE A 153 -6.08 -12.07 9.14
CA ILE A 153 -4.67 -11.99 8.80
C ILE A 153 -3.87 -12.09 10.11
N LYS A 154 -3.10 -13.17 10.28
CA LYS A 154 -2.25 -13.39 11.46
C LYS A 154 -0.95 -12.63 11.39
N SER A 155 -0.32 -12.67 10.23
CA SER A 155 0.94 -12.02 9.93
C SER A 155 1.06 -11.80 8.44
N TRP A 156 1.93 -10.89 8.05
CA TRP A 156 2.21 -10.61 6.65
C TRP A 156 3.65 -10.13 6.48
N ASP A 157 4.14 -10.29 5.28
CA ASP A 157 5.44 -9.78 4.84
C ASP A 157 5.31 -9.19 3.44
N HIS A 158 6.27 -8.37 3.04
CA HIS A 158 6.28 -7.73 1.74
C HIS A 158 7.69 -7.57 1.19
N SER A 159 7.76 -7.49 -0.12
CA SER A 159 8.93 -7.05 -0.86
C SER A 159 8.51 -6.18 -2.04
N PHE A 160 9.44 -5.43 -2.61
CA PHE A 160 9.18 -4.63 -3.78
C PHE A 160 10.34 -4.67 -4.78
N GLU A 161 10.00 -4.38 -6.03
CA GLU A 161 10.95 -4.25 -7.12
C GLU A 161 10.58 -3.04 -7.98
N LEU A 162 11.52 -2.18 -8.28
CA LEU A 162 11.33 -1.08 -9.22
C LEU A 162 11.58 -1.61 -10.64
N LYS A 163 10.55 -1.57 -11.49
CA LYS A 163 10.58 -2.13 -12.84
C LYS A 163 10.79 -1.08 -13.93
N ASP A 164 10.79 0.21 -13.55
CA ASP A 164 11.02 1.33 -14.43
C ASP A 164 11.77 2.44 -13.71
N LYS A 165 12.23 3.45 -14.45
CA LYS A 165 12.92 4.59 -13.86
C LYS A 165 11.94 5.45 -13.08
N SER A 166 12.27 5.70 -11.83
CA SER A 166 11.50 6.54 -10.91
C SER A 166 12.24 7.84 -10.63
N MET A 167 11.50 8.88 -10.26
CA MET A 167 12.04 10.19 -9.92
C MET A 167 11.72 10.52 -8.48
N ILE A 168 12.65 11.20 -7.82
CA ILE A 168 12.47 11.77 -6.49
C ILE A 168 13.07 13.17 -6.48
N GLN A 169 12.38 14.12 -5.89
CA GLN A 169 12.78 15.51 -5.81
C GLN A 169 12.61 16.01 -4.37
N PHE A 170 13.58 16.79 -3.93
CA PHE A 170 13.59 17.44 -2.63
C PHE A 170 13.73 18.94 -2.82
N GLU A 171 12.78 19.73 -2.34
CA GLU A 171 12.89 21.19 -2.33
C GLU A 171 13.79 21.66 -1.18
N ASN A 172 14.44 22.82 -1.35
CA ASN A 172 15.24 23.48 -0.32
C ASN A 172 16.42 22.64 0.25
N LEU A 173 17.04 21.83 -0.60
CA LEU A 173 18.29 21.16 -0.23
C LEU A 173 19.38 22.18 0.14
N PHE A 174 20.22 21.81 1.10
CA PHE A 174 21.36 22.64 1.58
C PHE A 174 20.96 24.06 1.96
N ASN A 175 19.74 24.22 2.55
CA ASN A 175 19.20 25.52 2.95
C ASN A 175 19.19 26.56 1.82
N GLY A 176 18.94 26.10 0.58
CA GLY A 176 18.85 26.93 -0.62
C GLY A 176 20.19 27.25 -1.30
N ASN A 177 21.27 26.55 -0.95
CA ASN A 177 22.51 26.65 -1.72
C ASN A 177 22.33 25.99 -3.10
N LYS A 178 22.20 26.83 -4.14
CA LYS A 178 21.83 26.40 -5.49
C LYS A 178 22.85 25.48 -6.16
N ASP A 179 24.14 25.70 -5.91
CA ASP A 179 25.22 24.92 -6.56
C ASP A 179 25.27 23.49 -5.98
N LEU A 180 25.18 23.34 -4.66
CA LEU A 180 25.10 22.05 -4.00
C LEU A 180 23.78 21.34 -4.32
N ALA A 181 22.64 22.05 -4.31
CA ALA A 181 21.35 21.49 -4.64
C ALA A 181 21.33 20.93 -6.07
N LYS A 182 21.85 21.68 -7.05
CA LYS A 182 21.91 21.24 -8.43
C LYS A 182 22.77 19.98 -8.61
N ALA A 183 23.94 19.92 -7.97
CA ALA A 183 24.77 18.73 -8.04
C ALA A 183 24.07 17.48 -7.46
N ALA A 184 23.35 17.63 -6.34
CA ALA A 184 22.57 16.55 -5.76
C ALA A 184 21.38 16.14 -6.65
N GLU A 185 20.66 17.10 -7.21
CA GLU A 185 19.53 16.86 -8.13
C GLU A 185 19.98 16.09 -9.37
N ASP A 186 21.13 16.42 -9.96
CA ASP A 186 21.65 15.74 -11.14
C ASP A 186 21.95 14.26 -10.84
N VAL A 187 22.55 13.97 -9.68
CA VAL A 187 22.77 12.58 -9.24
C VAL A 187 21.43 11.87 -8.96
N MET A 188 20.47 12.52 -8.30
CA MET A 188 19.17 11.91 -8.01
C MET A 188 18.35 11.62 -9.29
N LYS A 189 18.49 12.43 -10.35
CA LYS A 189 17.88 12.15 -11.66
C LYS A 189 18.40 10.88 -12.31
N GLU A 190 19.68 10.56 -12.10
CA GLU A 190 20.29 9.37 -12.65
C GLU A 190 20.08 8.14 -11.76
N SER A 191 20.16 8.31 -10.44
CA SER A 191 20.13 7.26 -9.43
C SER A 191 18.84 7.21 -8.62
N GLY A 192 17.72 7.71 -9.14
CA GLY A 192 16.46 7.78 -8.40
C GLY A 192 16.00 6.44 -7.83
N ASN A 193 16.18 5.35 -8.57
CA ASN A 193 15.85 4.01 -8.08
C ASN A 193 16.74 3.59 -6.90
N ASP A 194 18.03 3.92 -6.93
CA ASP A 194 18.95 3.57 -5.84
C ASP A 194 18.60 4.36 -4.57
N VAL A 195 18.25 5.64 -4.72
CA VAL A 195 17.74 6.46 -3.62
C VAL A 195 16.47 5.84 -3.02
N ILE A 196 15.51 5.43 -3.86
CA ILE A 196 14.28 4.79 -3.38
C ILE A 196 14.57 3.44 -2.71
N GLN A 197 15.54 2.67 -3.19
CA GLN A 197 15.95 1.42 -2.54
C GLN A 197 16.54 1.68 -1.15
N GLU A 198 17.27 2.77 -0.96
CA GLU A 198 17.88 3.11 0.33
C GLU A 198 16.89 3.71 1.33
N VAL A 199 16.08 4.69 0.92
CA VAL A 199 15.21 5.44 1.85
C VAL A 199 13.75 5.03 1.79
N GLY A 200 13.34 4.28 0.78
CA GLY A 200 11.94 3.89 0.52
C GLY A 200 11.36 2.79 1.41
N PRO A 201 12.15 1.79 1.89
CA PRO A 201 11.58 0.63 2.59
C PRO A 201 10.64 0.98 3.76
N PRO A 202 10.93 1.94 4.67
CA PRO A 202 10.00 2.32 5.74
C PRO A 202 8.70 2.94 5.22
N VAL A 203 8.77 3.71 4.13
CA VAL A 203 7.60 4.33 3.50
C VAL A 203 6.70 3.27 2.87
N ILE A 204 7.30 2.36 2.09
CA ILE A 204 6.59 1.27 1.41
C ILE A 204 5.95 0.34 2.46
N LYS A 205 6.66 0.03 3.56
CA LYS A 205 6.11 -0.73 4.68
C LYS A 205 4.89 -0.02 5.30
N SER A 206 4.96 1.30 5.50
CA SER A 206 3.85 2.09 6.05
C SER A 206 2.63 2.06 5.14
N ILE A 207 2.81 2.19 3.82
CA ILE A 207 1.74 2.06 2.82
C ILE A 207 1.14 0.65 2.86
N ALA A 208 1.98 -0.38 2.78
CA ALA A 208 1.54 -1.78 2.82
C ALA A 208 0.77 -2.11 4.12
N SER A 209 1.23 -1.58 5.26
CA SER A 209 0.55 -1.74 6.55
C SER A 209 -0.88 -1.18 6.51
N LYS A 210 -1.10 -0.01 5.92
CA LYS A 210 -2.42 0.60 5.77
C LYS A 210 -3.33 -0.21 4.83
N VAL A 211 -2.78 -0.74 3.75
CA VAL A 211 -3.51 -1.64 2.85
C VAL A 211 -3.93 -2.92 3.56
N VAL A 212 -3.02 -3.54 4.32
CA VAL A 212 -3.31 -4.76 5.09
C VAL A 212 -4.31 -4.48 6.21
N GLU A 213 -4.25 -3.33 6.89
CA GLU A 213 -5.24 -2.92 7.88
C GLU A 213 -6.65 -2.84 7.25
N CYS A 214 -6.79 -2.26 6.07
CA CYS A 214 -8.06 -2.23 5.33
C CYS A 214 -8.51 -3.65 4.93
N ALA A 215 -7.60 -4.49 4.43
CA ALA A 215 -7.89 -5.89 4.10
C ALA A 215 -8.37 -6.68 5.33
N GLN A 216 -7.76 -6.47 6.49
CA GLN A 216 -8.18 -7.09 7.74
C GLN A 216 -9.60 -6.68 8.14
N ARG A 217 -9.93 -5.39 8.04
CA ARG A 217 -11.28 -4.88 8.32
C ARG A 217 -12.30 -5.48 7.36
N PHE A 218 -11.97 -5.55 6.08
CA PHE A 218 -12.77 -6.18 5.06
C PHE A 218 -13.03 -7.66 5.36
N PHE A 219 -11.99 -8.44 5.64
CA PHE A 219 -12.11 -9.85 5.97
C PHE A 219 -12.90 -10.10 7.25
N HIS A 220 -12.87 -9.19 8.22
CA HIS A 220 -13.65 -9.30 9.46
C HIS A 220 -15.13 -8.91 9.27
N ALA A 221 -15.48 -8.25 8.17
CA ALA A 221 -16.84 -7.79 7.88
C ALA A 221 -17.56 -8.68 6.87
N VAL A 222 -16.82 -9.28 5.93
CA VAL A 222 -17.39 -10.09 4.84
C VAL A 222 -17.26 -11.58 5.17
N PRO A 223 -18.36 -12.33 5.27
CA PRO A 223 -18.34 -13.78 5.53
C PRO A 223 -17.49 -14.54 4.51
N LEU A 224 -16.79 -15.57 4.97
CA LEU A 224 -15.95 -16.42 4.12
C LEU A 224 -16.73 -17.00 2.92
N ASN A 225 -17.98 -17.41 3.15
CA ASN A 225 -18.86 -17.95 2.10
C ASN A 225 -19.26 -16.91 1.04
N ASP A 226 -19.00 -15.61 1.29
CA ASP A 226 -19.20 -14.54 0.32
C ASP A 226 -17.95 -14.21 -0.49
N LEU A 227 -16.80 -14.76 -0.10
CA LEU A 227 -15.51 -14.58 -0.77
C LEU A 227 -15.12 -15.79 -1.62
N VAL A 228 -15.39 -17.00 -1.16
CA VAL A 228 -14.99 -18.26 -1.81
C VAL A 228 -16.18 -19.18 -2.04
N LEU A 229 -16.15 -19.89 -3.18
CA LEU A 229 -17.03 -21.02 -3.43
C LEU A 229 -16.42 -22.26 -2.78
N GLN A 230 -17.23 -22.96 -1.99
CA GLN A 230 -16.90 -24.27 -1.43
C GLN A 230 -16.95 -25.35 -2.50
#